data_f763aebebaa632be7f070e45a0dc947c
#
_entry.id   f763aebebaa632be7f070e45a0dc947c
#
_cell.length_a   1.000
_cell.length_b   1.000
_cell.length_c   1.000
_cell.angle_alpha   90.00
_cell.angle_beta   90.00
_cell.angle_gamma   90.00
#
_symmetry.space_group_name_H-M   'P 1'
#
loop_
_entity.id
_entity.type
_entity.pdbx_description
1 polymer ?
#
loop_
_entity_poly.entity_id
_entity_poly.type
_entity_poly.pdbx_seq_one_letter_code
_entity_poly.pdbx_strand_id
1 'polypeptide(L)'
;MAQVVDGDTIRLTDGTMIRYIGVDTPEVRRREGTQWVSAPEPYGLEATEANRMLVADRTIRLEYDVETHDRYGRVLAYVYTDDGMVNAALIEQGYAAPMTIPPNVRHADMLRELGRAAREAQRGLWKDRER
;
A
#
# COMPACT_ATOMS: atom_id res chain seq x y z
N MET A 1 8.29 16.29 0.94
CA MET A 1 7.08 15.75 0.32
C MET A 1 7.41 14.40 -0.33
N ALA A 2 6.54 13.43 -0.19
CA ALA A 2 6.82 12.09 -0.68
C ALA A 2 6.44 11.95 -2.16
N GLN A 3 7.19 11.14 -2.89
CA GLN A 3 6.89 10.78 -4.26
C GLN A 3 6.29 9.38 -4.26
N VAL A 4 5.16 9.20 -4.93
CA VAL A 4 4.52 7.89 -5.01
C VAL A 4 5.23 7.04 -6.06
N VAL A 5 5.63 5.82 -5.67
CA VAL A 5 6.26 4.87 -6.58
C VAL A 5 5.19 3.95 -7.18
N ASP A 6 4.32 3.41 -6.32
CA ASP A 6 3.16 2.61 -6.76
C ASP A 6 2.12 2.62 -5.62
N GLY A 7 1.16 1.70 -5.66
CA GLY A 7 0.04 1.72 -4.73
C GLY A 7 0.41 1.50 -3.27
N ASP A 8 1.57 0.92 -3.00
CA ASP A 8 1.96 0.58 -1.62
C ASP A 8 3.39 1.00 -1.28
N THR A 9 3.98 1.88 -2.07
CA THR A 9 5.37 2.33 -1.86
C THR A 9 5.50 3.80 -2.18
N ILE A 10 6.17 4.54 -1.29
CA ILE A 10 6.52 5.94 -1.52
C ILE A 10 8.03 6.14 -1.34
N ARG A 11 8.54 7.21 -1.93
CA ARG A 11 9.93 7.65 -1.76
C ARG A 11 9.92 9.00 -1.06
N LEU A 12 10.68 9.10 0.02
CA LEU A 12 10.83 10.37 0.73
C LEU A 12 11.84 11.26 0.03
N THR A 13 11.88 12.54 0.44
CA THR A 13 12.76 13.52 -0.20
C THR A 13 14.23 13.17 -0.09
N ASP A 14 14.62 12.41 0.93
CA ASP A 14 16.00 11.96 1.11
C ASP A 14 16.31 10.67 0.34
N GLY A 15 15.37 10.15 -0.43
CA GLY A 15 15.54 8.94 -1.21
C GLY A 15 15.12 7.66 -0.51
N THR A 16 14.71 7.73 0.76
CA THR A 16 14.27 6.55 1.50
C THR A 16 12.99 5.98 0.90
N MET A 17 12.99 4.68 0.64
CA MET A 17 11.80 3.99 0.12
C MET A 17 11.01 3.42 1.29
N ILE A 18 9.71 3.68 1.32
CA ILE A 18 8.81 3.18 2.35
C ILE A 18 7.83 2.20 1.70
N ARG A 19 7.84 0.95 2.16
CA ARG A 19 6.85 -0.06 1.78
C ARG A 19 5.80 -0.12 2.88
N TYR A 20 4.54 -0.02 2.51
CA TYR A 20 3.43 -0.03 3.47
C TYR A 20 3.24 -1.43 4.04
N ILE A 21 3.19 -1.53 5.37
CA ILE A 21 2.93 -2.80 6.06
C ILE A 21 1.47 -3.18 5.90
N GLY A 22 1.24 -4.47 5.67
CA GLY A 22 -0.10 -5.05 5.78
C GLY A 22 -0.98 -4.88 4.57
N VAL A 23 -0.47 -4.32 3.48
CA VAL A 23 -1.24 -4.10 2.26
C VAL A 23 -0.51 -4.67 1.05
N ASP A 24 -1.31 -5.11 0.08
CA ASP A 24 -0.80 -5.59 -1.20
C ASP A 24 -1.66 -4.96 -2.29
N THR A 25 -1.02 -4.17 -3.15
CA THR A 25 -1.69 -3.53 -4.28
C THR A 25 -1.27 -4.19 -5.57
N PRO A 26 -2.11 -4.09 -6.63
CA PRO A 26 -1.69 -4.59 -7.94
C PRO A 26 -0.44 -3.89 -8.42
N GLU A 27 0.45 -4.64 -9.01
CA GLU A 27 1.76 -4.13 -9.44
C GLU A 27 1.62 -3.27 -10.69
N VAL A 28 2.44 -2.22 -10.78
CA VAL A 28 2.56 -1.43 -12.00
C VAL A 28 3.86 -1.73 -12.74
N ARG A 29 4.81 -2.43 -12.10
CA ARG A 29 6.08 -2.82 -12.68
C ARG A 29 6.35 -4.27 -12.33
N ARG A 30 7.07 -4.93 -13.20
CA ARG A 30 7.59 -6.26 -12.89
C ARG A 30 9.05 -6.31 -13.25
N ARG A 31 9.76 -7.25 -12.64
CA ARG A 31 11.17 -7.41 -12.87
C ARG A 31 11.40 -8.37 -14.03
N GLU A 32 12.22 -7.93 -14.99
CA GLU A 32 12.69 -8.78 -16.07
C GLU A 32 14.21 -8.76 -16.06
N GLY A 33 14.81 -9.87 -15.62
CA GLY A 33 16.24 -9.91 -15.42
C GLY A 33 16.66 -8.92 -14.34
N THR A 34 17.48 -7.94 -14.69
CA THR A 34 17.95 -6.91 -13.76
C THR A 34 17.21 -5.59 -13.92
N GLN A 35 16.21 -5.54 -14.80
CA GLN A 35 15.49 -4.30 -15.09
C GLN A 35 14.04 -4.37 -14.64
N TRP A 36 13.52 -3.20 -14.28
CA TRP A 36 12.09 -3.02 -14.00
C TRP A 36 11.42 -2.49 -15.25
N VAL A 37 10.31 -3.13 -15.63
CA VAL A 37 9.55 -2.72 -16.80
C VAL A 37 8.13 -2.35 -16.38
N SER A 38 7.53 -1.40 -17.12
CA SER A 38 6.15 -1.03 -16.87
C SER A 38 5.25 -2.18 -17.34
N ALA A 39 4.50 -2.77 -16.41
CA ALA A 39 3.62 -3.88 -16.69
C ALA A 39 2.46 -3.84 -15.70
N PRO A 40 1.58 -2.82 -15.79
CA PRO A 40 0.54 -2.65 -14.79
C PRO A 40 -0.47 -3.80 -14.83
N GLU A 41 -0.73 -4.38 -13.66
CA GLU A 41 -1.81 -5.32 -13.47
C GLU A 41 -3.13 -4.56 -13.41
N PRO A 42 -4.27 -5.22 -13.60
CA PRO A 42 -5.55 -4.56 -13.41
C PRO A 42 -5.60 -3.83 -12.07
N TYR A 43 -6.07 -2.61 -12.06
CA TYR A 43 -6.13 -1.71 -10.91
C TYR A 43 -4.78 -1.22 -10.40
N GLY A 44 -3.65 -1.58 -11.05
CA GLY A 44 -2.33 -1.11 -10.61
C GLY A 44 -2.20 0.40 -10.69
N LEU A 45 -2.60 0.98 -11.81
CA LEU A 45 -2.52 2.43 -12.00
C LEU A 45 -3.51 3.16 -11.08
N GLU A 46 -4.70 2.60 -10.90
CA GLU A 46 -5.71 3.18 -10.01
C GLU A 46 -5.24 3.18 -8.56
N ALA A 47 -4.61 2.09 -8.10
CA ALA A 47 -4.07 2.03 -6.74
C ALA A 47 -2.93 3.03 -6.55
N THR A 48 -2.08 3.21 -7.56
CA THR A 48 -1.01 4.20 -7.52
C THR A 48 -1.58 5.61 -7.40
N GLU A 49 -2.62 5.92 -8.19
CA GLU A 49 -3.25 7.23 -8.13
C GLU A 49 -3.98 7.43 -6.80
N ALA A 50 -4.62 6.39 -6.26
CA ALA A 50 -5.27 6.48 -4.96
C ALA A 50 -4.25 6.81 -3.87
N ASN A 51 -3.08 6.15 -3.90
CA ASN A 51 -2.01 6.46 -2.96
C ASN A 51 -1.58 7.92 -3.10
N ARG A 52 -1.41 8.39 -4.34
CA ARG A 52 -1.02 9.79 -4.59
C ARG A 52 -2.02 10.76 -4.00
N MET A 53 -3.31 10.50 -4.18
CA MET A 53 -4.35 11.36 -3.64
C MET A 53 -4.33 11.41 -2.11
N LEU A 54 -3.92 10.32 -1.47
CA LEU A 54 -3.89 10.24 -0.01
C LEU A 54 -2.69 10.95 0.58
N VAL A 55 -1.54 10.99 -0.10
CA VAL A 55 -0.29 11.48 0.49
C VAL A 55 0.22 12.79 -0.12
N ALA A 56 -0.26 13.20 -1.29
CA ALA A 56 0.27 14.39 -1.98
C ALA A 56 0.09 15.64 -1.13
N ASP A 57 1.15 16.42 -1.01
CA ASP A 57 1.17 17.69 -0.30
C ASP A 57 0.79 17.56 1.18
N ARG A 58 1.00 16.37 1.75
CA ARG A 58 0.67 16.13 3.15
C ARG A 58 1.90 15.78 3.94
N THR A 59 1.89 16.14 5.22
CA THR A 59 2.91 15.69 6.17
C THR A 59 2.63 14.24 6.52
N ILE A 60 3.66 13.43 6.45
CA ILE A 60 3.56 11.98 6.67
C ILE A 60 4.21 11.62 7.98
N ARG A 61 3.53 10.78 8.76
CA ARG A 61 4.05 10.20 9.99
C ARG A 61 4.18 8.68 9.78
N LEU A 62 5.28 8.12 10.25
CA LEU A 62 5.55 6.69 10.11
C LEU A 62 5.44 6.02 11.47
N GLU A 63 4.83 4.85 11.48
CA GLU A 63 4.80 3.99 12.66
C GLU A 63 5.45 2.66 12.29
N TYR A 64 6.44 2.23 13.07
CA TYR A 64 7.16 0.99 12.81
C TYR A 64 6.52 -0.16 13.58
N ASP A 65 6.74 -1.37 13.08
CA ASP A 65 6.39 -2.59 13.78
C ASP A 65 7.70 -3.29 14.18
N VAL A 66 7.70 -4.62 14.30
CA VAL A 66 8.87 -5.37 14.78
C VAL A 66 10.03 -5.29 13.80
N GLU A 67 9.80 -5.63 12.54
CA GLU A 67 10.82 -5.49 11.50
C GLU A 67 10.65 -4.16 10.80
N THR A 68 11.75 -3.41 10.68
CA THR A 68 11.73 -2.06 10.16
C THR A 68 12.20 -1.96 8.71
N HIS A 69 12.79 -3.03 8.16
CA HIS A 69 13.29 -3.04 6.78
C HIS A 69 13.04 -4.40 6.15
N ASP A 70 12.78 -4.40 4.85
CA ASP A 70 12.67 -5.65 4.10
C ASP A 70 14.05 -6.01 3.51
N ARG A 71 14.11 -7.13 2.80
CA ARG A 71 15.38 -7.62 2.24
C ARG A 71 15.92 -6.76 1.11
N TYR A 72 15.12 -5.83 0.60
CA TYR A 72 15.53 -4.91 -0.46
C TYR A 72 15.95 -3.56 0.10
N GLY A 73 16.00 -3.42 1.43
CA GLY A 73 16.39 -2.18 2.07
C GLY A 73 15.30 -1.13 2.18
N ARG A 74 14.05 -1.46 1.83
CA ARG A 74 12.95 -0.52 2.01
C ARG A 74 12.53 -0.51 3.48
N VAL A 75 12.19 0.67 3.97
CA VAL A 75 11.64 0.82 5.32
C VAL A 75 10.20 0.29 5.30
N LEU A 76 9.86 -0.48 6.32
CA LEU A 76 8.50 -1.02 6.50
C LEU A 76 7.78 -0.17 7.53
N ALA A 77 6.61 0.37 7.17
CA ALA A 77 5.89 1.27 8.07
C ALA A 77 4.39 1.28 7.79
N TYR A 78 3.64 1.62 8.83
CA TYR A 78 2.28 2.12 8.70
C TYR A 78 2.39 3.62 8.48
N VAL A 79 1.72 4.13 7.47
CA VAL A 79 1.86 5.53 7.04
C VAL A 79 0.60 6.30 7.40
N TYR A 80 0.78 7.45 8.04
CA TYR A 80 -0.32 8.28 8.49
C TYR A 80 -0.21 9.68 7.91
N THR A 81 -1.36 10.26 7.63
CA THR A 81 -1.49 11.70 7.39
C THR A 81 -2.46 12.25 8.45
N ASP A 82 -2.82 13.53 8.35
CA ASP A 82 -3.81 14.11 9.25
C ASP A 82 -5.17 13.42 9.11
N ASP A 83 -5.42 12.76 7.99
CA ASP A 83 -6.69 12.07 7.74
C ASP A 83 -6.70 10.62 8.25
N GLY A 84 -5.59 10.14 8.82
CA GLY A 84 -5.52 8.81 9.38
C GLY A 84 -4.52 7.91 8.66
N MET A 85 -4.67 6.60 8.86
CA MET A 85 -3.75 5.61 8.30
C MET A 85 -4.00 5.40 6.81
N VAL A 86 -2.97 5.65 6.00
CA VAL A 86 -3.05 5.47 4.54
C VAL A 86 -3.22 3.99 4.18
N ASN A 87 -2.50 3.09 4.88
CA ASN A 87 -2.64 1.64 4.67
C ASN A 87 -4.11 1.21 4.78
N ALA A 88 -4.78 1.66 5.83
CA ALA A 88 -6.17 1.32 6.08
C ALA A 88 -7.09 1.92 5.02
N ALA A 89 -6.85 3.15 4.62
CA ALA A 89 -7.68 3.82 3.61
C ALA A 89 -7.62 3.09 2.27
N LEU A 90 -6.43 2.63 1.86
CA LEU A 90 -6.28 1.90 0.61
C LEU A 90 -7.09 0.61 0.62
N ILE A 91 -7.08 -0.11 1.74
CA ILE A 91 -7.85 -1.35 1.87
C ILE A 91 -9.34 -1.05 1.91
N GLU A 92 -9.73 -0.05 2.70
CA GLU A 92 -11.14 0.31 2.86
C GLU A 92 -11.78 0.72 1.54
N GLN A 93 -11.02 1.44 0.71
CA GLN A 93 -11.52 1.92 -0.58
C GLN A 93 -11.41 0.87 -1.68
N GLY A 94 -10.82 -0.30 -1.39
CA GLY A 94 -10.76 -1.40 -2.34
C GLY A 94 -9.57 -1.36 -3.29
N TYR A 95 -8.56 -0.55 -3.02
CA TYR A 95 -7.37 -0.48 -3.87
C TYR A 95 -6.27 -1.43 -3.44
N ALA A 96 -6.39 -2.03 -2.27
CA ALA A 96 -5.39 -2.95 -1.75
C ALA A 96 -6.09 -4.10 -1.03
N ALA A 97 -5.45 -5.27 -1.03
CA ALA A 97 -5.86 -6.39 -0.20
C ALA A 97 -5.02 -6.40 1.07
N PRO A 98 -5.57 -6.88 2.19
CA PRO A 98 -4.73 -7.07 3.37
C PRO A 98 -3.74 -8.19 3.13
N MET A 99 -2.49 -7.99 3.60
CA MET A 99 -1.44 -9.00 3.50
C MET A 99 -0.67 -9.03 4.81
N THR A 100 -0.83 -10.09 5.58
CA THR A 100 -0.20 -10.22 6.89
C THR A 100 1.12 -10.96 6.75
N ILE A 101 2.22 -10.32 7.14
CA ILE A 101 3.55 -10.92 7.12
C ILE A 101 4.14 -10.83 8.53
N PRO A 102 4.10 -11.92 9.30
CA PRO A 102 4.72 -11.91 10.63
C PRO A 102 6.21 -11.58 10.53
N PRO A 103 6.79 -10.89 11.51
CA PRO A 103 6.19 -10.53 12.79
C PRO A 103 5.44 -9.20 12.81
N ASN A 104 5.26 -8.55 11.66
CA ASN A 104 4.62 -7.23 11.60
C ASN A 104 3.09 -7.38 11.56
N VAL A 105 2.49 -7.60 12.73
CA VAL A 105 1.07 -7.94 12.83
C VAL A 105 0.27 -6.99 13.71
N ARG A 106 0.86 -5.86 14.11
CA ARG A 106 0.19 -4.95 15.05
C ARG A 106 -1.21 -4.56 14.64
N HIS A 107 -1.41 -4.26 13.36
CA HIS A 107 -2.71 -3.83 12.84
C HIS A 107 -3.37 -4.85 11.93
N ALA A 108 -2.89 -6.11 11.96
CA ALA A 108 -3.34 -7.12 11.01
C ALA A 108 -4.85 -7.39 11.11
N ASP A 109 -5.39 -7.49 12.33
CA ASP A 109 -6.81 -7.78 12.51
C ASP A 109 -7.69 -6.66 11.96
N MET A 110 -7.33 -5.42 12.25
CA MET A 110 -8.08 -4.26 11.76
C MET A 110 -8.05 -4.20 10.23
N LEU A 111 -6.87 -4.41 9.65
CA LEU A 111 -6.72 -4.37 8.19
C LEU A 111 -7.50 -5.49 7.52
N ARG A 112 -7.49 -6.70 8.09
CA ARG A 112 -8.28 -7.80 7.53
C ARG A 112 -9.77 -7.51 7.58
N GLU A 113 -10.25 -6.88 8.66
CA GLU A 113 -11.66 -6.53 8.78
C GLU A 113 -12.06 -5.48 7.74
N LEU A 114 -11.21 -4.48 7.52
CA LEU A 114 -11.47 -3.48 6.48
C LEU A 114 -11.49 -4.14 5.09
N GLY A 115 -10.61 -5.11 4.86
CA GLY A 115 -10.58 -5.85 3.60
C GLY A 115 -11.84 -6.66 3.38
N ARG A 116 -12.33 -7.30 4.43
CA ARG A 116 -13.58 -8.07 4.35
C ARG A 116 -14.75 -7.14 4.00
N ALA A 117 -14.82 -5.98 4.65
CA ALA A 117 -15.88 -5.02 4.39
C ALA A 117 -15.82 -4.47 2.97
N ALA A 118 -14.62 -4.17 2.47
CA ALA A 118 -14.45 -3.68 1.10
C ALA A 118 -14.88 -4.72 0.07
N ARG A 119 -14.54 -5.99 0.33
CA ARG A 119 -14.91 -7.08 -0.57
C ARG A 119 -16.42 -7.28 -0.59
N GLU A 120 -17.06 -7.26 0.57
CA GLU A 120 -18.53 -7.39 0.64
C GLU A 120 -19.23 -6.23 -0.05
N ALA A 121 -18.66 -5.02 0.05
CA ALA A 121 -19.20 -3.83 -0.61
C ALA A 121 -18.81 -3.73 -2.09
N GLN A 122 -17.98 -4.65 -2.58
CA GLN A 122 -17.50 -4.69 -3.97
C GLN A 122 -16.84 -3.38 -4.39
N ARG A 123 -15.96 -2.87 -3.52
CA ARG A 123 -15.21 -1.64 -3.81
C ARG A 123 -13.94 -1.95 -4.59
N GLY A 124 -13.60 -1.08 -5.52
CA GLY A 124 -12.33 -1.13 -6.24
C GLY A 124 -12.01 -2.51 -6.83
N LEU A 125 -10.95 -3.14 -6.33
CA LEU A 125 -10.51 -4.47 -6.75
C LEU A 125 -11.60 -5.52 -6.69
N TRP A 126 -12.55 -5.37 -5.78
CA TRP A 126 -13.58 -6.38 -5.51
C TRP A 126 -14.81 -6.20 -6.37
N LYS A 127 -14.83 -5.16 -7.18
CA LYS A 127 -15.91 -4.92 -8.11
C LYS A 127 -15.95 -6.06 -9.12
N ASP A 128 -17.12 -6.65 -9.29
CA ASP A 128 -17.33 -7.73 -10.26
C ASP A 128 -16.58 -9.02 -9.98
N ARG A 129 -16.10 -9.21 -8.74
CA ARG A 129 -15.39 -10.44 -8.37
C ARG A 129 -16.32 -11.60 -8.04
N GLU A 130 -17.61 -11.34 -7.98
CA GLU A 130 -18.61 -12.35 -7.61
C GLU A 130 -19.13 -13.14 -8.80
N ARG A 131 -18.51 -13.01 -9.92
CA ARG A 131 -18.95 -13.68 -11.15
C ARG A 131 -18.56 -15.12 -11.25
#